data_3605bfde3f8c9fb67852edf32823bb50
#
_entry.id   3605bfde3f8c9fb67852edf32823bb50
#
_cell.length_a   1.000
_cell.length_b   1.000
_cell.length_c   1.000
_cell.angle_alpha   90.00
_cell.angle_beta   90.00
_cell.angle_gamma   90.00
#
_symmetry.space_group_name_H-M   'P 1'
#
loop_
_entity.id
_entity.type
_entity.pdbx_description
1 polymer ?
#
loop_
_entity_poly.entity_id
_entity_poly.type
_entity_poly.pdbx_seq_one_letter_code
_entity_poly.pdbx_strand_id
1 'polypeptide(L)' 'MNFSNQRLDGAEFRNCSLANAIFDDVNLSGAKLTNVNLSGLSIENANVKGLKIFGYDVETWLKAQLAKDGCHLD' A
#
# COMPACT_ATOMS: atom_id res chain seq x y z
N MET A 1 0.87 -8.11 12.63
CA MET A 1 1.31 -6.72 12.59
C MET A 1 0.19 -5.87 12.01
N ASN A 2 -0.28 -4.90 12.77
CA ASN A 2 -1.39 -4.04 12.37
C ASN A 2 -0.98 -2.58 12.39
N PHE A 3 -1.32 -1.88 11.33
CA PHE A 3 -1.15 -0.44 11.23
C PHE A 3 -2.53 0.17 11.01
N SER A 4 -3.02 0.93 11.98
CA SER A 4 -4.34 1.55 11.89
C SER A 4 -4.25 3.02 12.23
N ASN A 5 -4.94 3.86 11.48
CA ASN A 5 -5.05 5.30 11.74
C ASN A 5 -3.69 5.96 11.91
N GLN A 6 -2.69 5.57 11.10
CA GLN A 6 -1.35 6.09 11.21
C GLN A 6 -0.90 6.75 9.92
N ARG A 7 0.08 7.62 10.07
CA ARG A 7 0.71 8.27 8.93
C ARG A 7 2.04 7.59 8.67
N LEU A 8 2.12 6.93 7.52
CA LEU A 8 3.33 6.24 7.06
C LEU A 8 3.85 6.86 5.77
N ASP A 9 3.50 8.12 5.52
CA ASP A 9 3.93 8.80 4.31
C ASP A 9 5.45 8.91 4.28
N GLY A 10 6.02 8.55 3.13
CA GLY A 10 7.46 8.55 2.95
C GLY A 10 8.20 7.40 3.63
N ALA A 11 7.49 6.47 4.27
CA ALA A 11 8.13 5.34 4.95
C ALA A 11 8.85 4.44 3.96
N GLU A 12 9.96 3.85 4.41
CA GLU A 12 10.70 2.88 3.63
C GLU A 12 10.72 1.55 4.35
N PHE A 13 10.35 0.50 3.62
CA PHE A 13 10.42 -0.87 4.12
C PHE A 13 11.42 -1.62 3.26
N ARG A 14 12.51 -2.08 3.86
CA ARG A 14 13.58 -2.77 3.13
C ARG A 14 13.97 -4.05 3.84
N ASN A 15 14.14 -5.11 3.05
CA ASN A 15 14.68 -6.37 3.55
C ASN A 15 13.97 -6.85 4.81
N CYS A 16 12.66 -6.73 4.83
CA CYS A 16 11.88 -7.12 6.00
C CYS A 16 10.67 -7.94 5.57
N SER A 17 9.98 -8.50 6.54
CA SER A 17 8.78 -9.27 6.29
C SER A 17 7.57 -8.50 6.79
N LEU A 18 6.61 -8.28 5.89
CA LEU A 18 5.31 -7.71 6.23
C LEU A 18 4.23 -8.76 5.98
N ALA A 19 4.60 -10.03 6.05
CA ALA A 19 3.65 -11.11 5.83
C ALA A 19 2.49 -11.00 6.80
N ASN A 20 1.27 -11.09 6.28
CA ASN A 20 0.03 -11.03 7.04
C ASN A 20 -0.17 -9.70 7.77
N ALA A 21 0.57 -8.65 7.40
CA ALA A 21 0.36 -7.33 7.99
C ALA A 21 -0.95 -6.74 7.47
N ILE A 22 -1.56 -5.89 8.28
CA ILE A 22 -2.80 -5.21 7.93
C ILE A 22 -2.57 -3.71 8.02
N PHE A 23 -2.82 -3.02 6.92
CA PHE A 23 -2.80 -1.56 6.85
C PHE A 23 -4.23 -1.10 6.66
N ASP A 24 -4.80 -0.45 7.67
CA ASP A 24 -6.18 -0.01 7.64
C ASP A 24 -6.22 1.47 8.01
N ASP A 25 -6.80 2.27 7.12
CA ASP A 25 -6.95 3.70 7.34
C ASP A 25 -5.60 4.37 7.59
N VAL A 26 -4.63 4.11 6.71
CA VAL A 26 -3.28 4.66 6.83
C VAL A 26 -2.94 5.49 5.61
N ASN A 27 -1.99 6.40 5.78
CA ASN A 27 -1.46 7.19 4.69
C ASN A 27 -0.10 6.60 4.28
N LEU A 28 -0.04 6.07 3.07
CA LEU A 28 1.17 5.47 2.52
C LEU A 28 1.74 6.28 1.35
N SER A 29 1.41 7.56 1.27
CA SER A 29 1.89 8.40 0.20
C SER A 29 3.42 8.43 0.16
N GLY A 30 4.00 8.12 -1.00
CA GLY A 30 5.43 8.17 -1.18
C GLY A 30 6.21 7.05 -0.50
N ALA A 31 5.53 6.07 0.08
CA ALA A 31 6.21 4.94 0.73
C ALA A 31 6.92 4.07 -0.31
N LYS A 32 8.01 3.44 0.11
CA LYS A 32 8.77 2.51 -0.72
C LYS A 32 8.90 1.17 -0.02
N LEU A 33 8.69 0.12 -0.78
CA LEU A 33 8.84 -1.25 -0.28
C LEU A 33 9.83 -1.97 -1.19
N THR A 34 10.96 -2.39 -0.62
CA THR A 34 12.05 -3.00 -1.38
C THR A 34 12.47 -4.30 -0.72
N ASN A 35 12.51 -5.39 -1.49
CA ASN A 35 12.91 -6.70 -0.99
C ASN A 35 12.14 -7.10 0.26
N VAL A 36 10.83 -6.94 0.22
CA VAL A 36 9.96 -7.25 1.35
C VAL A 36 9.10 -8.46 1.03
N ASN A 37 8.76 -9.20 2.06
CA ASN A 37 7.80 -10.30 1.94
C ASN A 37 6.42 -9.75 2.24
N LEU A 38 5.55 -9.75 1.23
CA LEU A 38 4.20 -9.21 1.35
C LEU A 38 3.12 -10.29 1.31
N SER A 39 3.48 -11.53 1.61
CA SER A 39 2.53 -12.63 1.57
C SER A 39 1.37 -12.38 2.53
N GLY A 40 0.15 -12.42 2.02
CA GLY A 40 -1.04 -12.23 2.86
C GLY A 40 -1.24 -10.81 3.37
N LEU A 41 -0.48 -9.84 2.85
CA LEU A 41 -0.65 -8.44 3.24
C LEU A 41 -1.99 -7.91 2.78
N SER A 42 -2.64 -7.13 3.63
CA SER A 42 -3.90 -6.48 3.30
C SER A 42 -3.77 -4.97 3.48
N ILE A 43 -4.14 -4.21 2.45
CA ILE A 43 -4.18 -2.75 2.52
C ILE A 43 -5.58 -2.31 2.16
N GLU A 44 -6.27 -1.66 3.11
CA GLU A 44 -7.64 -1.22 2.92
C GLU A 44 -7.78 0.23 3.37
N ASN A 45 -8.62 0.98 2.66
CA ASN A 45 -8.92 2.36 3.00
C ASN A 45 -7.67 3.22 3.17
N ALA A 46 -6.66 2.97 2.34
CA ALA A 46 -5.38 3.66 2.45
C ALA A 46 -5.21 4.67 1.33
N ASN A 47 -4.49 5.73 1.63
CA ASN A 47 -4.06 6.67 0.61
C ASN A 47 -2.75 6.13 0.05
N VAL A 48 -2.79 5.70 -1.20
CA VAL A 48 -1.63 5.09 -1.88
C VAL A 48 -1.09 5.98 -3.00
N LYS A 49 -1.39 7.27 -2.94
CA LYS A 49 -0.93 8.19 -3.96
C LYS A 49 0.59 8.20 -4.03
N GLY A 50 1.13 7.94 -5.21
CA GLY A 50 2.56 7.92 -5.41
C GLY A 50 3.27 6.67 -4.91
N LEU A 51 2.53 5.68 -4.41
CA LEU A 51 3.13 4.42 -3.95
C LEU A 51 3.67 3.64 -5.13
N LYS A 52 4.88 3.10 -4.95
CA LYS A 52 5.50 2.26 -5.98
C LYS A 52 5.97 0.95 -5.37
N ILE A 53 5.73 -0.13 -6.08
CA ILE A 53 6.23 -1.47 -5.70
C ILE A 53 7.02 -1.99 -6.90
N PHE A 54 8.28 -2.35 -6.70
CA PHE A 54 9.19 -2.75 -7.77
C PHE A 54 9.27 -1.69 -8.88
N GLY A 55 9.17 -0.42 -8.50
CA GLY A 55 9.21 0.67 -9.46
C GLY A 55 7.92 0.90 -10.24
N TYR A 56 6.91 0.07 -10.04
CA TYR A 56 5.65 0.22 -10.74
C TYR A 56 4.70 1.11 -9.97
N ASP A 57 3.98 1.94 -10.70
CA ASP A 57 2.99 2.85 -10.13
C ASP A 57 1.74 2.08 -9.72
N VAL A 58 1.60 1.85 -8.42
CA VAL A 58 0.49 1.06 -7.89
C VAL A 58 -0.82 1.83 -7.97
N GLU A 59 -0.78 3.14 -7.80
CA GLU A 59 -1.99 3.96 -7.83
C GLU A 59 -2.72 3.82 -9.16
N THR A 60 -2.00 3.95 -10.26
CA THR A 60 -2.62 3.85 -11.59
C THR A 60 -3.22 2.47 -11.82
N TRP A 61 -2.49 1.43 -11.42
CA TRP A 61 -2.99 0.07 -11.58
C TRP A 61 -4.24 -0.17 -10.74
N LEU A 62 -4.24 0.28 -9.49
CA LEU A 62 -5.38 0.12 -8.59
C LEU A 62 -6.61 0.86 -9.10
N LYS A 63 -6.42 2.07 -9.60
CA LYS A 63 -7.55 2.83 -10.14
C LYS A 63 -8.23 2.08 -11.28
N ALA A 64 -7.44 1.47 -12.14
CA ALA A 64 -7.98 0.68 -13.25
C ALA A 64 -8.78 -0.52 -12.73
N GLN A 65 -8.25 -1.22 -11.72
CA GLN A 65 -8.92 -2.38 -11.15
C GLN A 65 -10.19 -1.97 -10.40
N LEU A 66 -10.11 -0.93 -9.60
CA LEU A 66 -11.26 -0.48 -8.83
C LEU A 66 -12.37 0.06 -9.71
N ALA A 67 -12.02 0.70 -10.82
CA ALA A 67 -13.02 1.15 -11.78
C ALA A 67 -13.77 -0.03 -12.37
N LYS A 68 -13.08 -1.14 -12.64
CA LYS A 68 -13.73 -2.36 -13.15
C LYS A 68 -14.71 -2.92 -12.13
N ASP A 69 -14.38 -2.81 -10.84
CA ASP A 69 -15.19 -3.35 -9.76
C ASP A 69 -16.25 -2.36 -9.27
N GLY A 70 -16.30 -1.16 -9.86
CA GLY A 70 -17.25 -0.15 -9.43
C GLY A 70 -16.85 0.61 -8.17
N CYS A 71 -15.59 0.50 -7.75
CA CYS A 71 -15.08 1.19 -6.58
C CYS A 71 -14.26 2.40 -6.97
N HIS A 72 -13.96 3.25 -6.00
CA HIS A 72 -13.16 4.44 -6.21
C HIS A 72 -12.08 4.57 -5.18
N LEU A 73 -10.92 5.07 -5.63
CA LEU A 73 -9.83 5.46 -4.75
C LEU A 73 -9.96 6.97 -4.48
N ASP A 74 -9.94 7.33 -3.22
CA ASP A 74 -9.97 8.75 -2.84
C ASP A 74 -8.58 9.25 -2.49
#